data_fc74b0d82f5fe31639e2405deb64ab20
#
_entry.id   fc74b0d82f5fe31639e2405deb64ab20
#
_cell.length_a   1.000
_cell.length_b   1.000
_cell.length_c   1.000
_cell.angle_alpha   90.00
_cell.angle_beta   90.00
_cell.angle_gamma   90.00
#
_symmetry.space_group_name_H-M   'P 1'
#
loop_
_entity.id
_entity.type
_entity.pdbx_description
1 polymer ?
#
loop_
_entity_poly.entity_id
_entity_poly.type
_entity_poly.pdbx_seq_one_letter_code
_entity_poly.pdbx_strand_id
1 'polypeptide(L)'
;HKYGPYDHSIDIVSKGIREFQQFHGTASTKEAEKILFNKLTSESVNNTLQALLPWIIKSCDFVNSIETDHELECLATICFLIENSGGLTAEGIVSGFKNWSEEKAKRFTEQEIIEGIQKLYMLGVIEKNLVGYNLAA
;
A
#
# COMPACT_ATOMS: atom_id res chain seq x y z
N HIS A 1 -8.53 10.35 4.04
CA HIS A 1 -7.59 11.13 4.85
C HIS A 1 -6.84 12.13 3.97
N LYS A 2 -6.56 13.36 4.45
CA LYS A 2 -5.97 14.43 3.61
C LYS A 2 -4.57 14.11 3.07
N TYR A 3 -3.86 13.21 3.72
CA TYR A 3 -2.50 12.81 3.34
C TYR A 3 -2.43 11.53 2.48
N GLY A 4 -3.56 10.93 2.15
CA GLY A 4 -3.63 9.72 1.35
C GLY A 4 -4.45 8.61 2.00
N PRO A 5 -4.53 7.44 1.36
CA PRO A 5 -5.17 6.28 1.94
C PRO A 5 -4.45 5.89 3.24
N TYR A 6 -5.22 5.67 4.28
CA TYR A 6 -4.73 5.36 5.62
C TYR A 6 -5.64 4.32 6.27
N ASP A 7 -5.04 3.30 6.82
CA ASP A 7 -5.74 2.28 7.60
C ASP A 7 -5.31 2.36 9.07
N HIS A 8 -6.29 2.56 9.94
CA HIS A 8 -6.05 2.68 11.39
C HIS A 8 -5.47 1.40 12.02
N SER A 9 -5.69 0.24 11.40
CA SER A 9 -5.11 -1.03 11.87
C SER A 9 -3.57 -1.03 11.83
N ILE A 10 -2.94 -0.24 10.94
CA ILE A 10 -1.48 -0.08 10.89
C ILE A 10 -0.93 0.50 12.19
N ASP A 11 -1.61 1.52 12.75
CA ASP A 11 -1.21 2.12 14.02
C ASP A 11 -1.35 1.13 15.18
N ILE A 12 -2.43 0.35 15.20
CA ILE A 12 -2.67 -0.66 16.23
C ILE A 12 -1.57 -1.70 16.19
N VAL A 13 -1.22 -2.21 15.00
CA VAL A 13 -0.15 -3.20 14.84
C VAL A 13 1.21 -2.60 15.23
N SER A 14 1.53 -1.41 14.76
CA SER A 14 2.81 -0.72 15.08
C SER A 14 2.95 -0.45 16.57
N LYS A 15 1.86 -0.09 17.24
CA LYS A 15 1.82 0.09 18.70
C LYS A 15 2.05 -1.24 19.41
N GLY A 16 1.35 -2.29 18.99
CA GLY A 16 1.50 -3.64 19.54
C GLY A 16 2.92 -4.18 19.44
N ILE A 17 3.58 -3.98 18.28
CA ILE A 17 4.99 -4.37 18.08
C ILE A 17 5.92 -3.59 19.04
N ARG A 18 5.72 -2.27 19.19
CA ARG A 18 6.53 -1.45 20.11
C ARG A 18 6.35 -1.85 21.58
N GLU A 19 5.11 -2.08 22.02
CA GLU A 19 4.82 -2.56 23.37
C GLU A 19 5.44 -3.94 23.61
N PHE A 20 5.35 -4.85 22.65
CA PHE A 20 5.98 -6.15 22.71
C PHE A 20 7.51 -6.07 22.80
N GLN A 21 8.14 -5.17 22.04
CA GLN A 21 9.58 -4.90 22.09
C GLN A 21 10.03 -4.44 23.49
N GLN A 22 9.29 -3.50 24.08
CA GLN A 22 9.57 -3.00 25.44
C GLN A 22 9.41 -4.10 26.49
N PHE A 23 8.37 -4.91 26.38
CA PHE A 23 8.11 -5.98 27.35
C PHE A 23 9.15 -7.10 27.29
N HIS A 24 9.66 -7.44 26.12
CA HIS A 24 10.64 -8.51 25.92
C HIS A 24 12.09 -8.04 25.93
N GLY A 25 12.34 -6.74 26.11
CA GLY A 25 13.70 -6.18 26.14
C GLY A 25 14.51 -6.39 24.85
N THR A 26 13.82 -6.55 23.72
CA THR A 26 14.47 -6.79 22.42
C THR A 26 15.06 -5.51 21.86
N ALA A 27 16.32 -5.57 21.39
CA ALA A 27 17.04 -4.41 20.88
C ALA A 27 16.63 -4.03 19.45
N SER A 28 15.94 -4.91 18.71
CA SER A 28 15.57 -4.66 17.32
C SER A 28 14.13 -5.05 17.02
N THR A 29 13.50 -4.32 16.10
CA THR A 29 12.16 -4.62 15.57
C THR A 29 12.09 -6.02 14.95
N LYS A 30 13.17 -6.44 14.23
CA LYS A 30 13.24 -7.76 13.60
C LYS A 30 13.23 -8.91 14.61
N GLU A 31 13.86 -8.74 15.76
CA GLU A 31 13.81 -9.74 16.83
C GLU A 31 12.42 -9.82 17.46
N ALA A 32 11.80 -8.68 17.75
CA ALA A 32 10.44 -8.62 18.27
C ALA A 32 9.45 -9.27 17.31
N GLU A 33 9.54 -8.98 16.02
CA GLU A 33 8.73 -9.57 14.96
C GLU A 33 8.89 -11.09 14.90
N LYS A 34 10.12 -11.58 14.95
CA LYS A 34 10.41 -13.03 14.95
C LYS A 34 9.81 -13.75 16.15
N ILE A 35 9.96 -13.17 17.35
CA ILE A 35 9.39 -13.75 18.58
C ILE A 35 7.85 -13.71 18.54
N LEU A 36 7.28 -12.58 18.09
CA LEU A 36 5.83 -12.43 17.94
C LEU A 36 5.29 -13.44 16.92
N PHE A 37 5.92 -13.55 15.76
CA PHE A 37 5.57 -14.50 14.72
C PHE A 37 5.57 -15.95 15.25
N ASN A 38 6.63 -16.35 15.96
CA ASN A 38 6.74 -17.68 16.53
C ASN A 38 5.65 -17.97 17.60
N LYS A 39 5.16 -16.94 18.30
CA LYS A 39 4.08 -17.10 19.29
C LYS A 39 2.69 -17.12 18.66
N LEU A 40 2.50 -16.45 17.53
CA LEU A 40 1.22 -16.36 16.83
C LEU A 40 0.94 -17.59 15.94
N THR A 41 1.90 -18.48 15.74
CA THR A 41 1.74 -19.66 14.88
C THR A 41 0.94 -20.76 15.56
N SER A 42 -0.36 -20.52 15.77
CA SER A 42 -1.31 -21.64 15.85
C SER A 42 -1.46 -22.25 14.45
N GLU A 43 -1.81 -23.52 14.36
CA GLU A 43 -1.98 -24.24 13.09
C GLU A 43 -2.94 -23.51 12.13
N SER A 44 -4.04 -22.97 12.67
CA SER A 44 -5.01 -22.17 11.90
C SER A 44 -4.42 -20.87 11.34
N VAL A 45 -3.65 -20.13 12.14
CA VAL A 45 -2.96 -18.90 11.71
C VAL A 45 -1.91 -19.21 10.67
N ASN A 46 -1.16 -20.31 10.85
CA ASN A 46 -0.12 -20.73 9.91
C ASN A 46 -0.73 -21.09 8.54
N ASN A 47 -1.83 -21.81 8.51
CA ASN A 47 -2.51 -22.15 7.26
C ASN A 47 -3.01 -20.92 6.51
N THR A 48 -3.61 -19.96 7.22
CA THR A 48 -4.02 -18.67 6.62
C THR A 48 -2.82 -17.89 6.12
N LEU A 49 -1.75 -17.83 6.89
CA LEU A 49 -0.53 -17.14 6.51
C LEU A 49 0.12 -17.77 5.27
N GLN A 50 0.19 -19.09 5.19
CA GLN A 50 0.73 -19.80 4.03
C GLN A 50 -0.07 -19.52 2.76
N ALA A 51 -1.39 -19.43 2.86
CA ALA A 51 -2.25 -19.07 1.73
C ALA A 51 -2.02 -17.63 1.25
N LEU A 52 -1.73 -16.71 2.15
CA LEU A 52 -1.51 -15.29 1.84
C LEU A 52 -0.03 -14.95 1.54
N LEU A 53 0.90 -15.82 1.91
CA LEU A 53 2.33 -15.55 1.82
C LEU A 53 2.82 -15.10 0.43
N PRO A 54 2.38 -15.70 -0.69
CA PRO A 54 2.78 -15.25 -2.02
C PRO A 54 2.38 -13.79 -2.30
N TRP A 55 1.20 -13.39 -1.84
CA TRP A 55 0.68 -12.02 -1.98
C TRP A 55 1.44 -11.04 -1.09
N ILE A 56 1.76 -11.44 0.14
CA ILE A 56 2.55 -10.63 1.08
C ILE A 56 3.95 -10.40 0.50
N ILE A 57 4.63 -11.44 0.00
CA ILE A 57 5.95 -11.32 -0.62
C ILE A 57 5.88 -10.37 -1.82
N LYS A 58 4.95 -10.60 -2.75
CA LYS A 58 4.78 -9.74 -3.94
C LYS A 58 4.53 -8.28 -3.55
N SER A 59 3.73 -8.03 -2.53
CA SER A 59 3.45 -6.68 -2.04
C SER A 59 4.69 -6.04 -1.40
N CYS A 60 5.46 -6.80 -0.61
CA CYS A 60 6.70 -6.32 -0.02
C CYS A 60 7.74 -6.00 -1.09
N ASP A 61 7.92 -6.86 -2.08
CA ASP A 61 8.86 -6.64 -3.19
C ASP A 61 8.47 -5.39 -3.99
N PHE A 62 7.16 -5.21 -4.24
CA PHE A 62 6.64 -4.00 -4.88
C PHE A 62 6.97 -2.75 -4.06
N VAL A 63 6.62 -2.71 -2.77
CA VAL A 63 6.85 -1.53 -1.91
C VAL A 63 8.35 -1.25 -1.79
N ASN A 64 9.19 -2.28 -1.63
CA ASN A 64 10.64 -2.14 -1.54
C ASN A 64 11.31 -1.69 -2.85
N SER A 65 10.61 -1.79 -3.99
CA SER A 65 11.09 -1.27 -5.28
C SER A 65 10.84 0.22 -5.49
N ILE A 66 10.13 0.87 -4.56
CA ILE A 66 9.80 2.29 -4.63
C ILE A 66 10.85 3.08 -3.85
N GLU A 67 11.43 4.09 -4.51
CA GLU A 67 12.60 4.78 -3.97
C GLU A 67 12.25 5.87 -2.95
N THR A 68 11.05 6.47 -3.05
CA THR A 68 10.66 7.60 -2.22
C THR A 68 9.25 7.49 -1.63
N ASP A 69 9.05 8.06 -0.45
CA ASP A 69 7.73 8.17 0.17
C ASP A 69 6.75 8.97 -0.70
N HIS A 70 7.27 9.96 -1.44
CA HIS A 70 6.48 10.77 -2.37
C HIS A 70 5.90 9.90 -3.50
N GLU A 71 6.74 9.07 -4.11
CA GLU A 71 6.30 8.12 -5.15
C GLU A 71 5.31 7.10 -4.58
N LEU A 72 5.63 6.52 -3.43
CA LEU A 72 4.73 5.56 -2.76
C LEU A 72 3.35 6.16 -2.49
N GLU A 73 3.30 7.40 -2.00
CA GLU A 73 2.04 8.12 -1.77
C GLU A 73 1.26 8.35 -3.06
N CYS A 74 1.96 8.67 -4.16
CA CYS A 74 1.33 8.82 -5.48
C CYS A 74 0.68 7.51 -5.92
N LEU A 75 1.45 6.41 -5.94
CA LEU A 75 0.99 5.10 -6.38
C LEU A 75 -0.17 4.57 -5.52
N ALA A 76 -0.07 4.70 -4.20
CA ALA A 76 -1.14 4.31 -3.29
C ALA A 76 -2.43 5.13 -3.52
N THR A 77 -2.30 6.42 -3.83
CA THR A 77 -3.45 7.28 -4.13
C THR A 77 -4.11 6.89 -5.45
N ILE A 78 -3.33 6.54 -6.48
CA ILE A 78 -3.86 6.04 -7.75
C ILE A 78 -4.68 4.76 -7.53
N CYS A 79 -4.11 3.77 -6.83
CA CYS A 79 -4.80 2.51 -6.52
C CYS A 79 -6.11 2.76 -5.75
N PHE A 80 -6.09 3.62 -4.75
CA PHE A 80 -7.28 3.96 -3.96
C PHE A 80 -8.39 4.61 -4.79
N LEU A 81 -8.02 5.54 -5.71
CA LEU A 81 -8.99 6.18 -6.59
C LEU A 81 -9.64 5.16 -7.54
N ILE A 82 -8.85 4.26 -8.12
CA ILE A 82 -9.34 3.20 -9.00
C ILE A 82 -10.29 2.27 -8.26
N GLU A 83 -9.90 1.80 -7.06
CA GLU A 83 -10.69 0.88 -6.24
C GLU A 83 -12.06 1.47 -5.89
N ASN A 84 -12.08 2.71 -5.42
CA ASN A 84 -13.33 3.35 -4.98
C ASN A 84 -14.26 3.75 -6.12
N SER A 85 -13.76 3.83 -7.35
CA SER A 85 -14.55 4.25 -8.52
C SER A 85 -14.97 3.07 -9.41
N GLY A 86 -14.45 1.87 -9.15
CA GLY A 86 -14.72 0.70 -10.01
C GLY A 86 -14.12 0.82 -11.41
N GLY A 87 -13.03 1.58 -11.54
CA GLY A 87 -12.31 1.87 -12.77
C GLY A 87 -12.31 3.36 -13.13
N LEU A 88 -11.18 3.86 -13.60
CA LEU A 88 -10.99 5.27 -13.98
C LEU A 88 -10.10 5.42 -15.21
N THR A 89 -10.41 6.42 -16.05
CA THR A 89 -9.47 6.87 -17.09
C THR A 89 -8.27 7.60 -16.46
N ALA A 90 -7.19 7.80 -17.22
CA ALA A 90 -6.04 8.58 -16.74
C ALA A 90 -6.46 10.01 -16.32
N GLU A 91 -7.31 10.65 -17.12
CA GLU A 91 -7.84 11.98 -16.82
C GLU A 91 -8.72 11.96 -15.57
N GLY A 92 -9.48 10.88 -15.35
CA GLY A 92 -10.28 10.67 -14.15
C GLY A 92 -9.41 10.57 -12.90
N ILE A 93 -8.28 9.86 -12.98
CA ILE A 93 -7.31 9.74 -11.89
C ILE A 93 -6.68 11.09 -11.58
N VAL A 94 -6.20 11.83 -12.60
CA VAL A 94 -5.66 13.18 -12.44
C VAL A 94 -6.67 14.13 -11.79
N SER A 95 -7.92 14.08 -12.24
CA SER A 95 -9.00 14.86 -11.63
C SER A 95 -9.26 14.46 -10.18
N GLY A 96 -9.15 13.18 -9.86
CA GLY A 96 -9.26 12.66 -8.50
C GLY A 96 -8.23 13.26 -7.56
N PHE A 97 -6.97 13.40 -7.99
CA PHE A 97 -5.93 14.09 -7.22
C PHE A 97 -6.26 15.56 -6.98
N LYS A 98 -6.71 16.27 -8.01
CA LYS A 98 -7.09 17.69 -7.91
C LYS A 98 -8.27 17.92 -6.96
N ASN A 99 -9.20 16.98 -6.92
CA ASN A 99 -10.41 17.06 -6.09
C ASN A 99 -10.22 16.50 -4.66
N TRP A 100 -9.11 15.83 -4.38
CA TRP A 100 -8.87 15.24 -3.06
C TRP A 100 -8.63 16.27 -1.97
N SER A 101 -7.68 17.17 -2.21
CA SER A 101 -7.39 18.33 -1.37
C SER A 101 -6.51 19.32 -2.13
N GLU A 102 -6.54 20.59 -1.71
CA GLU A 102 -5.64 21.61 -2.28
C GLU A 102 -4.16 21.21 -2.11
N GLU A 103 -3.83 20.56 -1.02
CA GLU A 103 -2.47 20.13 -0.71
C GLU A 103 -2.00 19.04 -1.68
N LYS A 104 -2.84 18.04 -1.96
CA LYS A 104 -2.54 17.00 -2.95
C LYS A 104 -2.45 17.56 -4.37
N ALA A 105 -3.36 18.45 -4.73
CA ALA A 105 -3.37 19.10 -6.04
C ALA A 105 -2.09 19.90 -6.33
N LYS A 106 -1.45 20.43 -5.26
CA LYS A 106 -0.17 21.18 -5.38
C LYS A 106 1.06 20.28 -5.28
N ARG A 107 0.92 19.13 -4.60
CA ARG A 107 2.05 18.24 -4.30
C ARG A 107 2.41 17.32 -5.45
N PHE A 108 1.42 16.92 -6.26
CA PHE A 108 1.61 16.00 -7.37
C PHE A 108 1.31 16.68 -8.70
N THR A 109 2.29 16.69 -9.58
CA THR A 109 2.11 17.16 -10.95
C THR A 109 1.35 16.13 -11.77
N GLU A 110 0.70 16.57 -12.84
CA GLU A 110 0.02 15.68 -13.77
C GLU A 110 0.98 14.64 -14.39
N GLN A 111 2.22 15.05 -14.66
CA GLN A 111 3.25 14.18 -15.20
C GLN A 111 3.60 13.05 -14.23
N GLU A 112 3.82 13.35 -12.94
CA GLU A 112 4.09 12.32 -11.91
C GLU A 112 2.95 11.33 -11.76
N ILE A 113 1.71 11.80 -11.86
CA ILE A 113 0.52 10.94 -11.80
C ILE A 113 0.48 10.00 -13.01
N ILE A 114 0.74 10.51 -14.21
CA ILE A 114 0.76 9.69 -15.45
C ILE A 114 1.90 8.65 -15.40
N GLU A 115 3.08 9.05 -14.96
CA GLU A 115 4.22 8.14 -14.76
C GLU A 115 3.89 7.05 -13.72
N GLY A 116 3.22 7.41 -12.63
CA GLY A 116 2.72 6.47 -11.63
C GLY A 116 1.72 5.47 -12.20
N ILE A 117 0.77 5.91 -13.02
CA ILE A 117 -0.17 5.03 -13.73
C ILE A 117 0.58 4.05 -14.64
N GLN A 118 1.55 4.53 -15.41
CA GLN A 118 2.35 3.69 -16.29
C GLN A 118 3.16 2.65 -15.50
N LYS A 119 3.79 3.07 -14.39
CA LYS A 119 4.55 2.17 -13.52
C LYS A 119 3.66 1.05 -12.93
N LEU A 120 2.49 1.40 -12.38
CA LEU A 120 1.54 0.42 -11.86
C LEU A 120 1.06 -0.56 -12.94
N TYR A 121 0.81 -0.07 -14.15
CA TYR A 121 0.42 -0.89 -15.28
C TYR A 121 1.54 -1.85 -15.72
N MET A 122 2.78 -1.37 -15.83
CA MET A 122 3.94 -2.20 -16.19
C MET A 122 4.24 -3.28 -15.14
N LEU A 123 3.99 -2.99 -13.87
CA LEU A 123 4.18 -3.92 -12.76
C LEU A 123 2.98 -4.88 -12.57
N GLY A 124 1.94 -4.75 -13.38
CA GLY A 124 0.74 -5.58 -13.32
C GLY A 124 -0.08 -5.40 -12.04
N VAL A 125 0.00 -4.24 -11.41
CA VAL A 125 -0.83 -3.86 -10.25
C VAL A 125 -2.19 -3.36 -10.71
N ILE A 126 -2.21 -2.68 -11.85
CA ILE A 126 -3.43 -2.26 -12.53
C ILE A 126 -3.45 -2.80 -13.96
N GLU A 127 -4.64 -3.00 -14.49
CA GLU A 127 -4.89 -3.39 -15.88
C GLU A 127 -5.74 -2.34 -16.58
N LYS A 128 -5.65 -2.28 -17.92
CA LYS A 128 -6.43 -1.36 -18.74
C LYS A 128 -7.50 -2.11 -19.51
N ASN A 129 -8.73 -1.65 -19.39
CA ASN A 129 -9.87 -2.15 -20.18
C ASN A 129 -10.53 -1.00 -20.98
N LEU A 130 -11.73 -1.24 -21.53
CA LEU A 130 -12.48 -0.27 -22.33
C LEU A 130 -12.95 0.96 -21.53
N VAL A 131 -13.12 0.82 -20.23
CA VAL A 131 -13.60 1.88 -19.34
C VAL A 131 -12.45 2.72 -18.78
N GLY A 132 -11.27 2.10 -18.61
CA GLY A 132 -10.10 2.75 -18.04
C GLY A 132 -9.18 1.75 -17.34
N TYR A 133 -8.55 2.20 -16.27
CA TYR A 133 -7.69 1.38 -15.43
C TYR A 133 -8.47 0.78 -14.26
N ASN A 134 -8.20 -0.49 -13.95
CA ASN A 134 -8.76 -1.24 -12.82
C ASN A 134 -7.61 -1.90 -12.06
N LEU A 135 -7.85 -2.25 -10.78
CA LEU A 135 -6.91 -3.10 -10.06
C LEU A 135 -6.87 -4.48 -10.73
N ALA A 136 -5.67 -5.03 -10.91
CA ALA A 136 -5.50 -6.38 -11.40
C ALA A 136 -6.00 -7.41 -10.36
N ALA A 137 -6.68 -8.46 -10.83
CA ALA A 137 -7.23 -9.51 -9.97
C ALA A 137 -6.16 -10.46 -9.39
#